data_1ed32d49a13f9336559b59173aff7888
#
_entry.id   1ed32d49a13f9336559b59173aff7888
#
_cell.length_a   1.000
_cell.length_b   1.000
_cell.length_c   1.000
_cell.angle_alpha   90.00
_cell.angle_beta   90.00
_cell.angle_gamma   90.00
#
_symmetry.space_group_name_H-M   'P 1'
#
loop_
_entity.id
_entity.type
_entity.pdbx_description
1 polymer ?
#
loop_
_entity_poly.entity_id
_entity_poly.type
_entity_poly.pdbx_seq_one_letter_code
_entity_poly.pdbx_strand_id
1 'polypeptide(L)'
;MGKLKTLRPRLKAIDTRRIKPVYGENRRISGSARVGLKRRIYVRDGGHCCMCGRVVDLHDSELDHRIALQFGGDNDERNLWTLCVVCHSGKSSREAASDQPDSEALKHSVPHDKSQDGIVIL
;
A
#
# COMPACT_ATOMS: atom_id res chain seq x y z
N MET A 1 36.01 -36.06 15.39
CA MET A 1 35.86 -35.67 14.92
C MET A 1 35.08 -35.42 13.97
N GLY A 2 34.99 -35.42 13.45
CA GLY A 2 34.35 -35.10 12.48
C GLY A 2 33.17 -34.65 12.68
N LYS A 3 32.82 -34.69 13.03
CA LYS A 3 31.82 -34.36 13.16
C LYS A 3 31.43 -33.21 13.01
N LEU A 4 31.63 -32.74 13.17
CA LEU A 4 31.31 -31.59 13.10
C LEU A 4 30.96 -31.05 12.04
N LYS A 5 31.23 -31.10 11.44
CA LYS A 5 31.08 -30.57 10.37
C LYS A 5 29.80 -30.52 10.06
N THR A 6 29.25 -30.90 10.29
CA THR A 6 28.07 -31.01 9.92
C THR A 6 27.31 -29.86 10.11
N LEU A 7 27.44 -29.30 10.78
CA LEU A 7 26.73 -28.26 10.98
C LEU A 7 26.68 -27.32 10.09
N ARG A 8 27.32 -27.02 9.73
CA ARG A 8 27.41 -26.02 8.99
C ARG A 8 26.52 -26.03 7.97
N PRO A 9 26.33 -26.58 7.53
CA PRO A 9 25.64 -26.62 6.38
C PRO A 9 24.33 -26.07 6.47
N ARG A 10 23.78 -26.47 6.97
CA ARG A 10 22.63 -26.13 7.07
C ARG A 10 22.22 -24.90 6.94
N LEU A 11 22.44 -24.27 7.25
CA LEU A 11 22.00 -23.13 7.22
C LEU A 11 22.09 -22.42 6.19
N LYS A 12 22.65 -22.22 5.93
CA LYS A 12 22.93 -21.41 5.07
C LYS A 12 22.15 -21.44 4.02
N ALA A 13 22.10 -21.87 3.78
CA ALA A 13 21.61 -21.98 2.62
C ALA A 13 20.31 -21.49 2.55
N ILE A 14 19.66 -21.73 2.93
CA ILE A 14 18.48 -21.44 2.89
C ILE A 14 18.01 -20.20 2.86
N ASP A 15 18.08 -19.64 3.50
CA ASP A 15 17.52 -18.55 3.68
C ASP A 15 17.60 -17.67 2.70
N THR A 16 18.44 -17.51 2.44
CA THR A 16 18.71 -16.61 1.59
C THR A 16 17.87 -16.57 0.51
N ARG A 17 17.78 -17.42 -0.08
CA ARG A 17 17.18 -17.37 -1.17
C ARG A 17 15.91 -16.85 -1.08
N ARG A 18 15.36 -17.06 -0.23
CA ARG A 18 14.16 -16.67 -0.12
C ARG A 18 14.07 -15.31 -0.35
N ILE A 19 14.93 -14.74 -0.46
CA ILE A 19 14.93 -13.46 -0.51
C ILE A 19 14.58 -12.89 -1.72
N LYS A 20 14.56 -13.34 -2.54
CA LYS A 20 14.40 -12.82 -3.65
C LYS A 20 13.46 -12.00 -3.81
N PRO A 21 13.18 -11.57 -3.53
CA PRO A 21 12.36 -10.70 -3.49
C PRO A 21 12.07 -9.87 -4.49
N VAL A 22 12.56 -9.83 -5.04
CA VAL A 22 12.36 -9.19 -6.08
C VAL A 22 11.09 -8.73 -6.25
N TYR A 23 10.32 -9.37 -5.92
CA TYR A 23 9.14 -9.00 -6.09
C TYR A 23 8.74 -7.99 -5.25
N GLY A 24 9.51 -7.27 -4.76
CA GLY A 24 9.23 -6.28 -3.87
C GLY A 24 8.17 -5.33 -4.28
N GLU A 25 7.99 -5.07 -5.54
CA GLU A 25 7.06 -4.09 -5.84
C GLU A 25 5.66 -4.44 -5.50
N ASN A 26 5.29 -5.65 -5.39
CA ASN A 26 3.93 -6.01 -5.04
C ASN A 26 3.82 -6.57 -3.65
N ARG A 27 4.84 -6.33 -2.81
CA ARG A 27 4.79 -6.80 -1.45
C ARG A 27 4.19 -5.77 -0.55
N ARG A 28 3.61 -6.23 0.56
CA ARG A 28 3.08 -5.33 1.53
C ARG A 28 4.18 -4.45 2.08
N ILE A 29 3.95 -3.17 2.17
CA ILE A 29 4.92 -2.24 2.70
C ILE A 29 4.77 -2.21 4.21
N SER A 30 5.86 -2.24 4.94
CA SER A 30 5.79 -2.24 6.39
C SER A 30 6.96 -1.48 6.99
N GLY A 31 6.96 -1.35 8.30
CA GLY A 31 8.06 -0.74 9.02
C GLY A 31 8.24 0.73 8.74
N SER A 32 9.45 1.21 8.85
CA SER A 32 9.72 2.62 8.66
C SER A 32 9.42 3.09 7.24
N ALA A 33 9.55 2.20 6.28
CA ALA A 33 9.23 2.54 4.90
C ALA A 33 7.74 2.90 4.78
N ARG A 34 6.89 2.17 5.50
CA ARG A 34 5.47 2.46 5.47
C ARG A 34 5.17 3.77 6.16
N VAL A 35 5.85 4.06 7.26
CA VAL A 35 5.61 5.31 8.00
C VAL A 35 5.94 6.51 7.14
N GLY A 36 7.08 6.48 6.47
CA GLY A 36 7.49 7.58 5.61
C GLY A 36 6.58 7.74 4.41
N LEU A 37 6.15 6.63 3.84
CA LEU A 37 5.29 6.65 2.69
C LEU A 37 3.91 7.19 3.06
N LYS A 38 3.39 6.79 4.21
CA LYS A 38 2.10 7.26 4.66
C LYS A 38 2.11 8.78 4.81
N ARG A 39 3.19 9.32 5.37
CA ARG A 39 3.30 10.77 5.54
C ARG A 39 3.36 11.48 4.19
N ARG A 40 4.11 10.94 3.25
CA ARG A 40 4.26 11.57 1.96
C ARG A 40 2.93 11.58 1.19
N ILE A 41 2.20 10.48 1.24
CA ILE A 41 0.91 10.40 0.58
C ILE A 41 -0.11 11.31 1.27
N TYR A 42 -0.07 11.36 2.59
CA TYR A 42 -0.97 12.22 3.35
C TYR A 42 -0.78 13.69 2.93
N VAL A 43 0.46 14.12 2.80
CA VAL A 43 0.74 15.49 2.40
C VAL A 43 0.28 15.72 0.96
N ARG A 44 0.55 14.78 0.07
CA ARG A 44 0.12 14.91 -1.31
C ARG A 44 -1.40 15.07 -1.39
N ASP A 45 -2.12 14.31 -0.55
CA ASP A 45 -3.57 14.32 -0.57
C ASP A 45 -4.18 15.47 0.22
N GLY A 46 -3.34 16.32 0.78
CA GLY A 46 -3.83 17.52 1.46
C GLY A 46 -4.54 17.25 2.77
N GLY A 47 -4.27 16.13 3.40
CA GLY A 47 -4.89 15.82 4.68
C GLY A 47 -6.38 15.51 4.60
N HIS A 48 -6.86 15.10 3.43
CA HIS A 48 -8.27 14.76 3.25
C HIS A 48 -8.42 13.30 2.87
N CYS A 49 -9.52 12.71 3.26
CA CYS A 49 -9.87 11.38 2.80
C CYS A 49 -10.19 11.47 1.31
N CYS A 50 -9.58 10.62 0.51
CA CYS A 50 -9.79 10.67 -0.93
C CYS A 50 -11.15 10.15 -1.36
N MET A 51 -11.87 9.46 -0.51
CA MET A 51 -13.20 8.95 -0.86
C MET A 51 -14.30 9.88 -0.38
N CYS A 52 -14.29 10.31 0.87
CA CYS A 52 -15.37 11.14 1.37
C CYS A 52 -15.02 12.63 1.47
N GLY A 53 -13.77 12.97 1.31
CA GLY A 53 -13.35 14.37 1.34
C GLY A 53 -13.17 14.97 2.74
N ARG A 54 -13.41 14.20 3.78
CA ARG A 54 -13.30 14.69 5.13
C ARG A 54 -11.85 15.00 5.47
N VAL A 55 -11.62 16.06 6.22
CA VAL A 55 -10.28 16.37 6.72
C VAL A 55 -9.93 15.34 7.77
N VAL A 56 -8.74 14.78 7.71
CA VAL A 56 -8.30 13.77 8.67
C VAL A 56 -6.93 14.10 9.19
N ASP A 57 -6.65 13.64 10.41
CA ASP A 57 -5.37 13.84 11.03
C ASP A 57 -4.46 12.70 10.56
N LEU A 58 -3.18 12.95 10.46
CA LEU A 58 -2.25 11.90 9.98
C LEU A 58 -2.38 10.63 10.82
N HIS A 59 -2.52 10.76 12.14
CA HIS A 59 -2.59 9.59 12.98
C HIS A 59 -3.91 8.84 12.85
N ASP A 60 -4.96 9.52 12.42
CA ASP A 60 -6.25 8.90 12.27
C ASP A 60 -6.55 8.51 10.83
N SER A 61 -5.59 8.66 9.95
CA SER A 61 -5.79 8.30 8.56
C SER A 61 -5.19 6.93 8.27
N GLU A 62 -5.57 6.36 7.14
CA GLU A 62 -5.06 5.08 6.72
C GLU A 62 -4.42 5.22 5.35
N LEU A 63 -3.26 4.60 5.19
CA LEU A 63 -2.63 4.52 3.88
C LEU A 63 -3.21 3.28 3.23
N ASP A 64 -3.91 3.44 2.15
CA ASP A 64 -4.63 2.35 1.53
C ASP A 64 -4.24 2.20 0.05
N HIS A 65 -4.38 1.01 -0.48
CA HIS A 65 -4.19 0.77 -1.90
C HIS A 65 -5.57 0.92 -2.55
N ARG A 66 -5.69 1.82 -3.50
CA ARG A 66 -6.97 2.03 -4.16
C ARG A 66 -7.46 0.72 -4.75
N ILE A 67 -6.57 -0.02 -5.41
CA ILE A 67 -6.85 -1.37 -5.82
C ILE A 67 -5.94 -2.25 -4.96
N ALA A 68 -6.53 -3.09 -4.14
CA ALA A 68 -5.76 -3.89 -3.20
C ALA A 68 -4.77 -4.80 -3.90
N LEU A 69 -3.67 -5.09 -3.24
CA LEU A 69 -2.65 -5.94 -3.84
C LEU A 69 -3.21 -7.30 -4.24
N GLN A 70 -4.12 -7.84 -3.46
CA GLN A 70 -4.70 -9.14 -3.76
C GLN A 70 -5.57 -9.11 -5.01
N PHE A 71 -5.98 -7.94 -5.46
CA PHE A 71 -6.80 -7.81 -6.66
C PHE A 71 -6.01 -7.22 -7.82
N GLY A 72 -4.69 -7.34 -7.77
CA GLY A 72 -3.87 -6.87 -8.87
C GLY A 72 -3.30 -5.48 -8.74
N GLY A 73 -3.51 -4.83 -7.62
CA GLY A 73 -2.93 -3.51 -7.39
C GLY A 73 -1.44 -3.61 -7.12
N ASP A 74 -0.78 -2.47 -7.10
CA ASP A 74 0.65 -2.42 -6.84
C ASP A 74 0.97 -1.35 -5.80
N ASN A 75 2.24 -1.15 -5.53
CA ASN A 75 2.69 -0.17 -4.55
C ASN A 75 3.09 1.16 -5.17
N ASP A 76 2.70 1.40 -6.40
CA ASP A 76 2.98 2.66 -7.06
C ASP A 76 2.19 3.74 -6.33
N GLU A 77 2.77 4.90 -6.16
CA GLU A 77 2.10 5.97 -5.43
C GLU A 77 0.80 6.40 -6.09
N ARG A 78 0.62 6.11 -7.36
CA ARG A 78 -0.64 6.41 -8.02
C ARG A 78 -1.74 5.44 -7.63
N ASN A 79 -1.39 4.36 -6.95
CA ASN A 79 -2.36 3.41 -6.43
C ASN A 79 -2.51 3.54 -4.92
N LEU A 80 -1.81 4.50 -4.31
CA LEU A 80 -1.87 4.69 -2.87
C LEU A 80 -2.58 5.98 -2.56
N TRP A 81 -3.40 5.99 -1.54
CA TRP A 81 -4.12 7.18 -1.16
C TRP A 81 -4.40 7.20 0.34
N THR A 82 -4.88 8.35 0.81
CA THR A 82 -5.23 8.56 2.20
C THR A 82 -6.73 8.37 2.36
N LEU A 83 -7.14 7.56 3.31
CA LEU A 83 -8.55 7.37 3.61
C LEU A 83 -8.77 7.62 5.10
N CYS A 84 -9.99 8.00 5.46
CA CYS A 84 -10.33 8.08 6.86
C CYS A 84 -10.63 6.66 7.34
N VAL A 85 -10.65 6.47 8.65
CA VAL A 85 -10.85 5.14 9.21
C VAL A 85 -12.18 4.54 8.76
N VAL A 86 -13.22 5.36 8.68
CA VAL A 86 -14.53 4.88 8.29
C VAL A 86 -14.55 4.40 6.84
N CYS A 87 -13.99 5.19 5.93
CA CYS A 87 -13.97 4.79 4.52
C CYS A 87 -13.09 3.57 4.30
N HIS A 88 -11.96 3.50 5.02
CA HIS A 88 -11.07 2.35 4.90
C HIS A 88 -11.77 1.10 5.39
N SER A 89 -12.46 1.16 6.51
CA SER A 89 -13.17 0.04 7.07
C SER A 89 -14.28 -0.42 6.13
N GLY A 90 -15.03 0.51 5.57
CA GLY A 90 -16.10 0.18 4.64
C GLY A 90 -15.58 -0.47 3.38
N LYS A 91 -14.46 0.07 2.85
CA LYS A 91 -13.86 -0.49 1.65
C LYS A 91 -13.40 -1.91 1.92
N SER A 92 -12.72 -2.14 3.04
CA SER A 92 -12.24 -3.48 3.38
C SER A 92 -13.38 -4.47 3.54
N SER A 93 -14.48 -4.06 4.15
CA SER A 93 -15.64 -4.91 4.33
C SER A 93 -16.26 -5.28 2.98
N ARG A 94 -16.38 -4.33 2.08
CA ARG A 94 -16.97 -4.61 0.77
C ARG A 94 -16.09 -5.53 -0.05
N GLU A 95 -14.77 -5.32 0.05
CA GLU A 95 -13.83 -6.18 -0.67
C GLU A 95 -13.89 -7.61 -0.13
N ALA A 96 -13.99 -7.77 1.19
CA ALA A 96 -14.06 -9.09 1.78
C ALA A 96 -15.37 -9.79 1.39
N ALA A 97 -16.45 -9.05 1.31
CA ALA A 97 -17.73 -9.64 0.98
C ALA A 97 -17.84 -10.04 -0.49
N SER A 98 -17.25 -9.26 -1.38
CA SER A 98 -17.40 -9.52 -2.81
C SER A 98 -16.22 -10.22 -3.45
N ASP A 99 -15.08 -10.23 -2.76
CA ASP A 99 -13.83 -10.78 -3.29
C ASP A 99 -13.46 -10.08 -4.59
N GLN A 100 -13.72 -8.80 -4.67
CA GLN A 100 -13.43 -7.97 -5.81
C GLN A 100 -12.99 -6.60 -5.36
N PRO A 101 -12.34 -5.81 -6.22
CA PRO A 101 -11.99 -4.45 -5.86
C PRO A 101 -13.25 -3.67 -5.53
N ASP A 102 -13.13 -2.74 -4.60
CA ASP A 102 -14.29 -2.00 -4.13
C ASP A 102 -14.79 -1.04 -5.21
N SER A 103 -16.05 -1.17 -5.59
CA SER A 103 -16.61 -0.33 -6.62
C SER A 103 -16.71 1.12 -6.21
N GLU A 104 -16.88 1.39 -4.92
CA GLU A 104 -16.93 2.77 -4.47
C GLU A 104 -15.56 3.44 -4.62
N ALA A 105 -14.50 2.71 -4.31
CA ALA A 105 -13.17 3.27 -4.46
C ALA A 105 -12.86 3.57 -5.92
N LEU A 106 -13.38 2.76 -6.82
CA LEU A 106 -13.08 2.96 -8.23
C LEU A 106 -13.78 4.18 -8.82
N LYS A 107 -14.73 4.77 -8.10
CA LYS A 107 -15.38 5.97 -8.54
C LYS A 107 -14.55 7.21 -8.29
N HIS A 108 -13.48 7.08 -7.52
CA HIS A 108 -12.64 8.21 -7.16
C HIS A 108 -11.24 8.02 -7.74
N SER A 109 -10.54 9.10 -7.97
CA SER A 109 -9.19 9.01 -8.49
C SER A 109 -8.22 9.56 -7.46
N VAL A 110 -6.97 9.18 -7.60
CA VAL A 110 -5.92 9.63 -6.73
C VAL A 110 -5.56 11.07 -7.13
N PRO A 111 -5.46 11.99 -6.17
CA PRO A 111 -5.15 13.38 -6.47
C PRO A 111 -3.91 13.60 -7.32
N HIS A 112 -2.95 12.70 -7.20
CA HIS A 112 -1.74 12.79 -8.01
C HIS A 112 -2.07 12.86 -9.50
N ASP A 113 -3.06 12.08 -9.93
CA ASP A 113 -3.44 12.08 -11.33
C ASP A 113 -4.05 13.41 -11.72
N LYS A 114 -4.79 14.01 -10.81
CA LYS A 114 -5.39 15.28 -11.11
C LYS A 114 -4.38 16.37 -11.25
N SER A 115 -3.32 16.29 -10.47
CA SER A 115 -2.27 17.28 -10.57
C SER A 115 -1.66 17.28 -11.95
N GLN A 116 -1.47 16.11 -12.49
CA GLN A 116 -0.89 16.02 -13.80
C GLN A 116 -1.82 16.57 -14.84
N ASP A 117 -3.10 16.33 -14.69
CA ASP A 117 -4.06 16.86 -15.62
C ASP A 117 -4.07 18.36 -15.57
N GLY A 118 -3.93 18.92 -14.40
CA GLY A 118 -3.90 20.34 -14.25
C GLY A 118 -2.77 20.97 -15.01
N ILE A 119 -1.64 20.32 -14.99
CA ILE A 119 -0.48 20.83 -15.66
C ILE A 119 -0.70 20.82 -17.15
N VAL A 120 -1.29 19.78 -17.61
CA VAL A 120 -1.49 19.66 -19.04
C VAL A 120 -2.37 20.75 -19.58
N ILE A 121 -3.33 21.13 -18.85
CA ILE A 121 -4.22 22.14 -19.30
C ILE A 121 -3.58 23.44 -19.56
N LEU A 122 -2.58 23.72 -18.88
CA LEU A 122 -1.90 24.97 -19.08
C LEU A 122 -1.05 24.98 -20.32
#